data_238690d7a807dcab2b715500711bb196
#
_entry.id   238690d7a807dcab2b715500711bb196
#
_cell.length_a   1.000
_cell.length_b   1.000
_cell.length_c   1.000
_cell.angle_alpha   90.00
_cell.angle_beta   90.00
_cell.angle_gamma   90.00
#
_symmetry.space_group_name_H-M   'P 1'
#
loop_
_entity.id
_entity.type
_entity.pdbx_description
1 polymer ?
#
loop_
_entity_poly.entity_id
_entity_poly.type
_entity_poly.pdbx_seq_one_letter_code
_entity_poly.pdbx_strand_id
1 'polypeptide(L)'
;MTLCTEELRTLELFKILPQSRLEWVCDRVSQVKISKGEILVSEGDAERGLFILISGKIGFTRYSEGVEMPLGQHIAPEFVGEIPILTDEPILVNLRALNECRVYELPREDFLELLHICRNFEVTIFRAVQTRLRGLESFIRNREKMAALGTMSAGLAHELNNPAAALVRALKD
;
A
#
# COMPACT_ATOMS: atom_id res chain seq x y z
N MET A 1 13.99 2.83 -20.81
CA MET A 1 15.26 3.09 -20.08
C MET A 1 15.49 1.88 -19.20
N THR A 2 16.63 1.22 -19.30
CA THR A 2 16.95 0.04 -18.50
C THR A 2 17.20 0.46 -17.05
N LEU A 3 16.75 -0.33 -16.07
CA LEU A 3 17.07 -0.11 -14.67
C LEU A 3 18.57 -0.30 -14.45
N CYS A 4 19.20 0.60 -13.70
CA CYS A 4 20.61 0.48 -13.37
C CYS A 4 20.81 0.17 -11.88
N THR A 5 21.98 -0.35 -11.55
CA THR A 5 22.31 -0.74 -10.17
C THR A 5 22.31 0.45 -9.20
N GLU A 6 22.64 1.64 -9.66
CA GLU A 6 22.61 2.88 -8.87
C GLU A 6 21.17 3.24 -8.44
N GLU A 7 20.21 3.04 -9.34
CA GLU A 7 18.81 3.29 -9.03
C GLU A 7 18.28 2.28 -8.03
N LEU A 8 18.64 0.99 -8.16
CA LEU A 8 18.30 -0.02 -7.16
C LEU A 8 18.85 0.33 -5.78
N ARG A 9 20.06 0.88 -5.71
CA ARG A 9 20.67 1.30 -4.43
C ARG A 9 19.93 2.42 -3.73
N THR A 10 18.99 3.11 -4.38
CA THR A 10 18.13 4.09 -3.71
C THR A 10 17.12 3.45 -2.75
N LEU A 11 16.79 2.17 -2.96
CA LEU A 11 15.91 1.41 -2.08
C LEU A 11 16.73 0.68 -0.99
N GLU A 12 16.32 0.82 0.26
CA GLU A 12 16.98 0.15 1.40
C GLU A 12 17.09 -1.37 1.20
N LEU A 13 16.08 -1.97 0.55
CA LEU A 13 16.03 -3.39 0.24
C LEU A 13 17.22 -3.86 -0.58
N PHE A 14 17.65 -3.07 -1.54
CA PHE A 14 18.70 -3.44 -2.49
C PHE A 14 20.10 -2.93 -2.11
N LYS A 15 20.20 -1.94 -1.21
CA LYS A 15 21.49 -1.42 -0.73
C LYS A 15 22.41 -2.48 -0.15
N ILE A 16 21.82 -3.51 0.45
CA ILE A 16 22.52 -4.59 1.14
C ILE A 16 23.07 -5.67 0.20
N LEU A 17 22.64 -5.64 -1.07
CA LEU A 17 23.06 -6.64 -2.05
C LEU A 17 24.45 -6.30 -2.62
N PRO A 18 25.30 -7.32 -2.87
CA PRO A 18 26.56 -7.13 -3.59
C PRO A 18 26.29 -6.75 -5.04
N GLN A 19 27.26 -6.11 -5.69
CA GLN A 19 27.15 -5.58 -7.06
C GLN A 19 26.65 -6.65 -8.05
N SER A 20 27.19 -7.86 -7.98
CA SER A 20 26.80 -8.97 -8.86
C SER A 20 25.31 -9.36 -8.73
N ARG A 21 24.73 -9.20 -7.54
CA ARG A 21 23.30 -9.46 -7.33
C ARG A 21 22.42 -8.31 -7.79
N LEU A 22 22.90 -7.07 -7.70
CA LEU A 22 22.20 -5.92 -8.29
C LEU A 22 22.14 -6.03 -9.81
N GLU A 23 23.25 -6.40 -10.44
CA GLU A 23 23.32 -6.67 -11.88
C GLU A 23 22.36 -7.82 -12.27
N TRP A 24 22.37 -8.89 -11.49
CA TRP A 24 21.47 -10.02 -11.68
C TRP A 24 19.99 -9.61 -11.62
N VAL A 25 19.60 -8.68 -10.71
CA VAL A 25 18.25 -8.11 -10.65
C VAL A 25 17.97 -7.26 -11.88
N CYS A 26 18.91 -6.37 -12.26
CA CYS A 26 18.73 -5.49 -13.42
C CYS A 26 18.48 -6.24 -14.72
N ASP A 27 19.07 -7.43 -14.87
CA ASP A 27 18.92 -8.28 -16.05
C ASP A 27 17.56 -9.01 -16.11
N ARG A 28 16.86 -9.13 -14.97
CA ARG A 28 15.62 -9.90 -14.84
C ARG A 28 14.36 -9.07 -14.73
N VAL A 29 14.49 -7.82 -14.36
CA VAL A 29 13.32 -6.94 -14.22
C VAL A 29 12.80 -6.49 -15.58
N SER A 30 11.50 -6.39 -15.70
CA SER A 30 10.82 -5.76 -16.83
C SER A 30 10.23 -4.41 -16.45
N GLN A 31 10.32 -3.42 -17.35
CA GLN A 31 9.72 -2.12 -17.12
C GLN A 31 8.21 -2.19 -17.35
N VAL A 32 7.45 -1.76 -16.36
CA VAL A 32 6.00 -1.53 -16.45
C VAL A 32 5.76 -0.04 -16.57
N LYS A 33 5.32 0.40 -17.76
CA LYS A 33 4.92 1.80 -17.96
C LYS A 33 3.51 1.97 -17.43
N ILE A 34 3.32 2.95 -16.57
CA ILE A 34 2.02 3.24 -15.97
C ILE A 34 1.84 4.75 -15.83
N SER A 35 0.77 5.26 -16.42
CA SER A 35 0.39 6.67 -16.44
C SER A 35 -0.54 6.99 -15.28
N LYS A 36 -0.71 8.27 -14.98
CA LYS A 36 -1.63 8.73 -13.95
C LYS A 36 -3.03 8.15 -14.14
N GLY A 37 -3.57 7.54 -13.10
CA GLY A 37 -4.91 6.96 -13.05
C GLY A 37 -4.97 5.49 -13.48
N GLU A 38 -3.93 4.94 -14.11
CA GLU A 38 -3.89 3.54 -14.50
C GLU A 38 -3.70 2.62 -13.29
N ILE A 39 -4.24 1.42 -13.40
CA ILE A 39 -4.15 0.37 -12.37
C ILE A 39 -2.95 -0.52 -12.69
N LEU A 40 -2.06 -0.68 -11.73
CA LEU A 40 -0.92 -1.60 -11.82
C LEU A 40 -1.36 -3.05 -11.58
N VAL A 41 -2.15 -3.27 -10.52
CA VAL A 41 -2.76 -4.55 -10.16
C VAL A 41 -4.11 -4.29 -9.50
N SER A 42 -5.04 -5.23 -9.61
CA SER A 42 -6.37 -5.17 -9.03
C SER A 42 -6.53 -6.14 -7.86
N GLU A 43 -7.41 -5.78 -6.93
CA GLU A 43 -7.85 -6.69 -5.87
C GLU A 43 -8.43 -7.97 -6.48
N GLY A 44 -7.95 -9.13 -6.01
CA GLY A 44 -8.33 -10.46 -6.51
C GLY A 44 -7.48 -11.01 -7.64
N ASP A 45 -6.60 -10.20 -8.25
CA ASP A 45 -5.65 -10.71 -9.23
C ASP A 45 -4.66 -11.69 -8.56
N ALA A 46 -4.13 -12.63 -9.37
CA ALA A 46 -3.00 -13.45 -8.94
C ALA A 46 -1.75 -12.58 -8.75
N GLU A 47 -0.88 -12.98 -7.83
CA GLU A 47 0.42 -12.34 -7.67
C GLU A 47 1.25 -12.51 -8.94
N ARG A 48 2.01 -11.48 -9.29
CA ARG A 48 2.86 -11.47 -10.49
C ARG A 48 4.34 -11.44 -10.15
N GLY A 49 4.71 -10.53 -9.25
CA GLY A 49 6.08 -10.31 -8.87
C GLY A 49 6.22 -9.15 -7.90
N LEU A 50 7.47 -8.84 -7.55
CA LEU A 50 7.80 -7.67 -6.75
C LEU A 50 7.88 -6.44 -7.66
N PHE A 51 7.09 -5.42 -7.38
CA PHE A 51 7.14 -4.15 -8.09
C PHE A 51 8.09 -3.18 -7.41
N ILE A 52 9.01 -2.62 -8.17
CA ILE A 52 10.04 -1.67 -7.75
C ILE A 52 9.65 -0.30 -8.31
N LEU A 53 9.20 0.59 -7.45
CA LEU A 53 8.80 1.96 -7.80
C LEU A 53 10.02 2.88 -7.71
N ILE A 54 10.56 3.30 -8.85
CA ILE A 54 11.74 4.17 -8.95
C ILE A 54 11.37 5.65 -8.92
N SER A 55 10.22 6.01 -9.52
CA SER A 55 9.68 7.36 -9.46
C SER A 55 8.16 7.34 -9.49
N GLY A 56 7.56 8.37 -8.89
CA GLY A 56 6.11 8.54 -8.84
C GLY A 56 5.47 8.16 -7.51
N LYS A 57 4.15 8.04 -7.53
CA LYS A 57 3.30 7.70 -6.37
C LYS A 57 2.22 6.72 -6.79
N ILE A 58 2.01 5.69 -6.00
CA ILE A 58 0.96 4.68 -6.19
C ILE A 58 0.05 4.71 -4.97
N GLY A 59 -1.23 4.99 -5.15
CA GLY A 59 -2.26 4.83 -4.14
C GLY A 59 -2.71 3.38 -4.05
N PHE A 60 -3.03 2.91 -2.86
CA PHE A 60 -3.66 1.62 -2.67
C PHE A 60 -5.03 1.77 -2.02
N THR A 61 -6.00 1.06 -2.60
CA THR A 61 -7.42 1.13 -2.25
C THR A 61 -7.98 -0.27 -2.11
N ARG A 62 -9.09 -0.39 -1.40
CA ARG A 62 -9.85 -1.62 -1.29
C ARG A 62 -11.33 -1.34 -1.45
N TYR A 63 -12.06 -2.26 -2.08
CA TYR A 63 -13.51 -2.20 -2.09
C TYR A 63 -14.10 -2.72 -0.78
N SER A 64 -15.01 -1.95 -0.19
CA SER A 64 -15.79 -2.36 0.98
C SER A 64 -17.21 -1.83 0.81
N GLU A 65 -18.20 -2.73 0.86
CA GLU A 65 -19.63 -2.40 0.71
C GLU A 65 -19.95 -1.60 -0.57
N GLY A 66 -19.24 -1.89 -1.68
CA GLY A 66 -19.43 -1.23 -2.96
C GLY A 66 -18.75 0.14 -3.10
N VAL A 67 -17.99 0.58 -2.10
CA VAL A 67 -17.23 1.85 -2.11
C VAL A 67 -15.74 1.57 -2.14
N GLU A 68 -15.03 2.24 -3.05
CA GLU A 68 -13.57 2.20 -3.10
C GLU A 68 -12.99 3.08 -1.99
N MET A 69 -12.28 2.46 -1.05
CA MET A 69 -11.70 3.14 0.12
C MET A 69 -10.19 3.28 -0.02
N PRO A 70 -9.65 4.50 0.07
CA PRO A 70 -8.22 4.71 0.13
C PRO A 70 -7.66 4.22 1.47
N LEU A 71 -6.61 3.39 1.40
CA LEU A 71 -5.89 2.88 2.56
C LEU A 71 -4.56 3.60 2.77
N GLY A 72 -3.98 4.17 1.69
CA GLY A 72 -2.72 4.89 1.74
C GLY A 72 -2.06 5.07 0.38
N GLN A 73 -0.78 5.41 0.40
CA GLN A 73 0.03 5.55 -0.82
C GLN A 73 1.48 5.12 -0.59
N HIS A 74 2.11 4.64 -1.64
CA HIS A 74 3.54 4.40 -1.73
C HIS A 74 4.18 5.52 -2.53
N ILE A 75 5.29 6.06 -2.03
CA ILE A 75 6.04 7.16 -2.67
C ILE A 75 7.43 6.62 -2.99
N ALA A 76 7.87 6.76 -4.25
CA ALA A 76 9.19 6.34 -4.69
C ALA A 76 10.33 7.03 -3.89
N PRO A 77 11.47 6.33 -3.65
CA PRO A 77 11.75 4.96 -4.02
C PRO A 77 11.13 3.94 -3.04
N GLU A 78 10.39 2.96 -3.53
CA GLU A 78 9.68 1.98 -2.70
C GLU A 78 9.50 0.67 -3.48
N PHE A 79 9.13 -0.42 -2.79
CA PHE A 79 8.73 -1.68 -3.41
C PHE A 79 7.38 -2.14 -2.87
N VAL A 80 6.64 -2.90 -3.67
CA VAL A 80 5.32 -3.43 -3.32
C VAL A 80 5.10 -4.79 -3.96
N GLY A 81 4.14 -5.58 -3.45
CA GLY A 81 3.78 -6.89 -4.01
C GLY A 81 4.44 -8.08 -3.30
N GLU A 82 5.26 -7.86 -2.27
CA GLU A 82 5.90 -8.92 -1.52
C GLU A 82 4.92 -9.75 -0.68
N ILE A 83 3.85 -9.13 -0.15
CA ILE A 83 2.91 -9.82 0.75
C ILE A 83 2.20 -10.97 0.03
N PRO A 84 1.51 -10.78 -1.10
CA PRO A 84 0.85 -11.89 -1.79
C PRO A 84 1.82 -12.98 -2.24
N ILE A 85 3.06 -12.64 -2.61
CA ILE A 85 4.08 -13.65 -2.96
C ILE A 85 4.44 -14.52 -1.74
N LEU A 86 4.57 -13.90 -0.56
CA LEU A 86 4.99 -14.60 0.67
C LEU A 86 3.85 -15.40 1.31
N THR A 87 2.60 -15.01 1.09
CA THR A 87 1.42 -15.69 1.67
C THR A 87 0.78 -16.67 0.70
N ASP A 88 1.19 -16.66 -0.57
CA ASP A 88 0.55 -17.44 -1.65
C ASP A 88 -0.94 -17.12 -1.79
N GLU A 89 -1.32 -15.85 -1.56
CA GLU A 89 -2.68 -15.37 -1.60
C GLU A 89 -2.88 -14.36 -2.74
N PRO A 90 -4.12 -14.19 -3.23
CA PRO A 90 -4.42 -13.14 -4.22
C PRO A 90 -4.10 -11.74 -3.69
N ILE A 91 -3.95 -10.81 -4.62
CA ILE A 91 -3.74 -9.39 -4.31
C ILE A 91 -4.95 -8.83 -3.55
N LEU A 92 -4.70 -8.20 -2.40
CA LEU A 92 -5.75 -7.76 -1.46
C LEU A 92 -6.20 -6.31 -1.66
N VAL A 93 -5.55 -5.57 -2.57
CA VAL A 93 -5.78 -4.14 -2.79
C VAL A 93 -5.60 -3.76 -4.26
N ASN A 94 -6.28 -2.72 -4.71
CA ASN A 94 -5.95 -2.11 -5.99
C ASN A 94 -4.75 -1.18 -5.83
N LEU A 95 -3.78 -1.24 -6.74
CA LEU A 95 -2.66 -0.31 -6.84
C LEU A 95 -2.86 0.59 -8.06
N ARG A 96 -3.06 1.90 -7.84
CA ARG A 96 -3.33 2.87 -8.88
C ARG A 96 -2.27 3.97 -8.88
N ALA A 97 -1.75 4.31 -10.05
CA ALA A 97 -0.82 5.42 -10.21
C ALA A 97 -1.49 6.77 -9.94
N LEU A 98 -0.95 7.56 -9.02
CA LEU A 98 -1.44 8.90 -8.70
C LEU A 98 -0.82 9.98 -9.58
N ASN A 99 0.31 9.68 -10.19
CA ASN A 99 1.00 10.48 -11.21
C ASN A 99 1.74 9.54 -12.16
N GLU A 100 2.53 10.08 -13.09
CA GLU A 100 3.43 9.26 -13.92
C GLU A 100 4.40 8.48 -13.04
N CYS A 101 4.45 7.16 -13.23
CA CYS A 101 5.26 6.24 -12.45
C CYS A 101 6.24 5.47 -13.33
N ARG A 102 7.46 5.31 -12.83
CA ARG A 102 8.43 4.38 -13.39
C ARG A 102 8.58 3.20 -12.46
N VAL A 103 8.05 2.06 -12.91
CA VAL A 103 7.95 0.82 -12.16
C VAL A 103 8.71 -0.27 -12.89
N TYR A 104 9.33 -1.16 -12.17
CA TYR A 104 9.91 -2.40 -12.68
C TYR A 104 9.31 -3.58 -11.93
N GLU A 105 9.07 -4.66 -12.64
CA GLU A 105 8.56 -5.92 -12.10
C GLU A 105 9.70 -6.94 -12.07
N LEU A 106 10.02 -7.44 -10.87
CA LEU A 106 10.88 -8.60 -10.67
C LEU A 106 9.97 -9.82 -10.54
N PRO A 107 10.08 -10.83 -11.42
CA PRO A 107 9.24 -12.02 -11.37
C PRO A 107 9.25 -12.69 -10.00
N ARG A 108 8.12 -13.32 -9.63
CA ARG A 108 7.95 -14.05 -8.36
C ARG A 108 9.11 -15.00 -8.06
N GLU A 109 9.48 -15.80 -9.04
CA GLU A 109 10.53 -16.83 -8.89
C GLU A 109 11.89 -16.20 -8.57
N ASP A 110 12.25 -15.12 -9.26
CA ASP A 110 13.50 -14.40 -9.04
C ASP A 110 13.52 -13.70 -7.67
N PHE A 111 12.38 -13.14 -7.23
CA PHE A 111 12.24 -12.60 -5.89
C PHE A 111 12.44 -13.68 -4.81
N LEU A 112 11.81 -14.84 -4.96
CA LEU A 112 11.95 -15.97 -4.04
C LEU A 112 13.40 -16.52 -4.04
N GLU A 113 14.08 -16.53 -5.20
CA GLU A 113 15.50 -16.89 -5.26
C GLU A 113 16.36 -15.94 -4.40
N LEU A 114 16.16 -14.62 -4.55
CA LEU A 114 16.88 -13.64 -3.72
C LEU A 114 16.60 -13.83 -2.24
N LEU A 115 15.34 -14.09 -1.88
CA LEU A 115 14.93 -14.31 -0.50
C LEU A 115 15.66 -15.50 0.13
N HIS A 116 15.79 -16.60 -0.61
CA HIS A 116 16.45 -17.83 -0.12
C HIS A 116 17.96 -17.70 -0.03
N ILE A 117 18.59 -16.98 -0.96
CA ILE A 117 20.05 -16.91 -1.05
C ILE A 117 20.64 -15.83 -0.15
N CYS A 118 19.91 -14.70 0.05
CA CYS A 118 20.41 -13.52 0.74
C CYS A 118 19.73 -13.31 2.08
N ARG A 119 20.30 -13.82 3.18
CA ARG A 119 19.77 -13.67 4.53
C ARG A 119 19.44 -12.22 4.93
N ASN A 120 20.28 -11.28 4.54
CA ASN A 120 20.02 -9.86 4.85
C ASN A 120 18.83 -9.31 4.06
N PHE A 121 18.64 -9.75 2.82
CA PHE A 121 17.49 -9.40 2.00
C PHE A 121 16.21 -9.95 2.62
N GLU A 122 16.19 -11.21 2.99
CA GLU A 122 15.10 -11.87 3.71
C GLU A 122 14.69 -11.08 4.97
N VAL A 123 15.65 -10.75 5.84
CA VAL A 123 15.40 -9.99 7.07
C VAL A 123 14.81 -8.61 6.76
N THR A 124 15.27 -7.95 5.70
CA THR A 124 14.76 -6.62 5.30
C THR A 124 13.33 -6.71 4.81
N ILE A 125 13.00 -7.73 4.01
CA ILE A 125 11.61 -8.00 3.57
C ILE A 125 10.71 -8.25 4.79
N PHE A 126 11.08 -9.13 5.71
CA PHE A 126 10.26 -9.38 6.90
C PHE A 126 10.04 -8.14 7.76
N ARG A 127 11.04 -7.27 7.91
CA ARG A 127 10.88 -5.99 8.61
C ARG A 127 9.91 -5.06 7.89
N ALA A 128 9.98 -4.99 6.57
CA ALA A 128 9.05 -4.20 5.76
C ALA A 128 7.61 -4.70 5.91
N VAL A 129 7.39 -6.00 5.79
CA VAL A 129 6.08 -6.64 5.99
C VAL A 129 5.55 -6.34 7.39
N GLN A 130 6.35 -6.54 8.43
CA GLN A 130 5.96 -6.25 9.81
C GLN A 130 5.55 -4.78 10.00
N THR A 131 6.30 -3.85 9.40
CA THR A 131 6.00 -2.41 9.48
C THR A 131 4.68 -2.09 8.77
N ARG A 132 4.42 -2.69 7.61
CA ARG A 132 3.18 -2.51 6.86
C ARG A 132 1.97 -3.07 7.60
N LEU A 133 2.09 -4.26 8.19
CA LEU A 133 1.02 -4.87 8.99
C LEU A 133 0.68 -4.00 10.21
N ARG A 134 1.67 -3.49 10.94
CA ARG A 134 1.43 -2.56 12.06
C ARG A 134 0.76 -1.26 11.61
N GLY A 135 1.15 -0.74 10.46
CA GLY A 135 0.53 0.43 9.86
C GLY A 135 -0.96 0.20 9.55
N LEU A 136 -1.28 -0.95 8.97
CA LEU A 136 -2.65 -1.34 8.66
C LEU A 136 -3.50 -1.51 9.94
N GLU A 137 -2.99 -2.19 10.97
CA GLU A 137 -3.67 -2.33 12.27
C GLU A 137 -3.96 -0.96 12.90
N SER A 138 -2.98 -0.06 12.87
CA SER A 138 -3.15 1.30 13.38
C SER A 138 -4.22 2.08 12.61
N PHE A 139 -4.24 1.94 11.30
CA PHE A 139 -5.26 2.57 10.44
C PHE A 139 -6.67 2.06 10.76
N ILE A 140 -6.85 0.75 10.87
CA ILE A 140 -8.14 0.12 11.22
C ILE A 140 -8.60 0.63 12.58
N ARG A 141 -7.75 0.58 13.60
CA ARG A 141 -8.06 1.04 14.96
C ARG A 141 -8.45 2.52 15.03
N ASN A 142 -7.75 3.37 14.28
CA ASN A 142 -8.08 4.80 14.23
C ASN A 142 -9.44 5.03 13.55
N ARG A 143 -9.76 4.27 12.52
CA ARG A 143 -11.05 4.35 11.83
C ARG A 143 -12.20 3.91 12.74
N GLU A 144 -12.05 2.84 13.49
CA GLU A 144 -13.03 2.38 14.48
C GLU A 144 -13.29 3.46 15.55
N LYS A 145 -12.22 4.08 16.05
CA LYS A 145 -12.34 5.20 17.00
C LYS A 145 -13.10 6.39 16.42
N MET A 146 -12.80 6.76 15.16
CA MET A 146 -13.50 7.86 14.49
C MET A 146 -14.98 7.55 14.23
N ALA A 147 -15.30 6.32 13.86
CA ALA A 147 -16.68 5.87 13.70
C ALA A 147 -17.47 5.93 15.04
N ALA A 148 -16.85 5.45 16.12
CA ALA A 148 -17.44 5.50 17.46
C ALA A 148 -17.67 6.96 17.93
N LEU A 149 -16.71 7.85 17.72
CA LEU A 149 -16.85 9.28 18.02
C LEU A 149 -17.95 9.94 17.19
N GLY A 150 -18.05 9.61 15.90
CA GLY A 150 -19.10 10.10 15.02
C GLY A 150 -20.50 9.71 15.50
N THR A 151 -20.66 8.46 15.92
CA THR A 151 -21.94 7.96 16.47
C THR A 151 -22.30 8.66 17.78
N MET A 152 -21.32 8.84 18.68
CA MET A 152 -21.54 9.57 19.95
C MET A 152 -21.90 11.04 19.71
N SER A 153 -21.22 11.72 18.77
CA SER A 153 -21.48 13.11 18.44
C SER A 153 -22.88 13.31 17.84
N ALA A 154 -23.34 12.40 17.00
CA ALA A 154 -24.68 12.40 16.44
C ALA A 154 -25.76 12.20 17.54
N GLY A 155 -25.52 11.30 18.49
CA GLY A 155 -26.38 11.07 19.67
C GLY A 155 -26.48 12.31 20.55
N LEU A 156 -25.36 12.93 20.89
CA LEU A 156 -25.32 14.16 21.68
C LEU A 156 -26.03 15.35 20.98
N ALA A 157 -25.84 15.50 19.66
CA ALA A 157 -26.51 16.52 18.88
C ALA A 157 -28.05 16.32 18.90
N HIS A 158 -28.51 15.09 18.88
CA HIS A 158 -29.94 14.77 18.97
C HIS A 158 -30.50 15.01 20.36
N GLU A 159 -29.75 14.67 21.40
CA GLU A 159 -30.15 14.95 22.81
C GLU A 159 -30.14 16.43 23.15
N LEU A 160 -29.23 17.24 22.59
CA LEU A 160 -29.18 18.68 22.78
C LEU A 160 -30.27 19.41 21.97
N ASN A 161 -30.65 18.93 20.81
CA ASN A 161 -31.73 19.51 20.01
C ASN A 161 -33.13 19.28 20.60
N ASN A 162 -33.31 18.17 21.31
CA ASN A 162 -34.63 17.86 21.92
C ASN A 162 -35.12 18.90 22.94
N PRO A 163 -34.33 19.31 23.96
CA PRO A 163 -34.75 20.34 24.89
C PRO A 163 -34.84 21.72 24.24
N ALA A 164 -33.97 22.05 23.25
CA ALA A 164 -34.05 23.31 22.53
C ALA A 164 -35.35 23.43 21.73
N ALA A 165 -35.79 22.36 21.07
CA ALA A 165 -37.05 22.32 20.34
C ALA A 165 -38.27 22.38 21.28
N ALA A 166 -38.16 21.84 22.50
CA ALA A 166 -39.18 21.94 23.52
C ALA A 166 -39.34 23.38 24.07
N LEU A 167 -38.21 24.03 24.34
CA LEU A 167 -38.16 25.45 24.78
C LEU A 167 -38.76 26.40 23.72
N VAL A 168 -38.45 26.21 22.46
CA VAL A 168 -38.98 27.02 21.35
C VAL A 168 -40.51 26.86 21.21
N ARG A 169 -41.03 25.65 21.50
CA ARG A 169 -42.50 25.42 21.52
C ARG A 169 -43.19 26.10 22.71
N ALA A 170 -42.60 25.99 23.91
CA ALA A 170 -43.14 26.60 25.12
C ALA A 170 -43.11 28.14 25.13
N LEU A 171 -42.34 28.80 24.28
CA LEU A 171 -42.26 30.24 24.12
C LEU A 171 -43.23 30.80 23.04
N LYS A 172 -43.96 29.92 22.32
CA LYS A 172 -44.90 30.30 21.28
C LYS A 172 -46.37 30.16 21.71
N ASP A 173 -46.60 29.57 22.88
CA ASP A 173 -47.89 29.51 23.58
C ASP A 173 -47.94 30.63 24.64
#